data_107cf73c37b9a17c943b85f53313a676
#
_entry.id   107cf73c37b9a17c943b85f53313a676
#
_cell.length_a   1.000
_cell.length_b   1.000
_cell.length_c   1.000
_cell.angle_alpha   90.00
_cell.angle_beta   90.00
_cell.angle_gamma   90.00
#
_symmetry.space_group_name_H-M   'P 1'
#
loop_
_entity.id
_entity.type
_entity.pdbx_description
1 polymer ?
#
loop_
_entity_poly.entity_id
_entity_poly.type
_entity_poly.pdbx_seq_one_letter_code
_entity_poly.pdbx_strand_id
1 'polypeptide(L)'
;MKNILTLLLICFLSIPINAQDKIAKIEFESQTIYYGTIEKGSNGVRVFKFKNTGNAPLIVSNVKSSCGCTVPKKPTAPIMPGKSGEIEVKYDTNRVNPIRKTITVTSNAETPTVALKIKGTVINSRKSTVIGDKDKSILEK
;
A
#
# COMPACT_ATOMS: atom_id res chain seq x y z
N MET A 1 -28.51 30.24 52.67
CA MET A 1 -27.12 29.83 52.37
C MET A 1 -26.95 28.32 52.15
N LYS A 2 -27.77 27.48 52.80
CA LYS A 2 -27.71 26.00 52.61
C LYS A 2 -28.07 25.53 51.20
N ASN A 3 -29.02 26.17 50.54
CA ASN A 3 -29.53 25.73 49.23
C ASN A 3 -28.61 26.12 48.05
N ILE A 4 -27.76 27.12 48.19
CA ILE A 4 -26.80 27.57 47.17
C ILE A 4 -25.64 26.55 47.05
N LEU A 5 -25.21 25.98 48.16
CA LEU A 5 -24.13 24.99 48.20
C LEU A 5 -24.55 23.69 47.54
N THR A 6 -25.83 23.29 47.69
CA THR A 6 -26.40 22.09 47.06
C THR A 6 -26.55 22.26 45.54
N LEU A 7 -26.91 23.46 45.07
CA LEU A 7 -27.04 23.78 43.65
C LEU A 7 -25.66 23.78 42.92
N LEU A 8 -24.62 24.24 43.61
CA LEU A 8 -23.25 24.26 43.09
C LEU A 8 -22.65 22.87 42.98
N LEU A 9 -23.03 21.93 43.83
CA LEU A 9 -22.57 20.55 43.80
C LEU A 9 -23.18 19.76 42.65
N ILE A 10 -24.42 20.08 42.21
CA ILE A 10 -25.11 19.39 41.11
C ILE A 10 -24.54 19.82 39.73
N CYS A 11 -24.04 21.06 39.59
CA CYS A 11 -23.42 21.53 38.34
C CYS A 11 -22.07 20.86 38.01
N PHE A 12 -21.39 20.29 39.02
CA PHE A 12 -20.07 19.67 38.81
C PHE A 12 -20.16 18.22 38.26
N LEU A 13 -21.36 17.61 38.25
CA LEU A 13 -21.57 16.22 37.81
C LEU A 13 -21.94 16.06 36.31
N SER A 14 -22.01 17.17 35.57
CA SER A 14 -22.36 17.16 34.13
C SER A 14 -21.16 17.23 33.21
N ILE A 15 -20.07 16.49 33.50
CA ILE A 15 -18.98 16.34 32.54
C ILE A 15 -19.44 15.27 31.52
N PRO A 16 -19.70 15.63 30.23
CA PRO A 16 -20.00 14.64 29.22
C PRO A 16 -18.75 13.78 29.03
N ILE A 17 -18.80 12.55 29.45
CA ILE A 17 -17.79 11.55 29.11
C ILE A 17 -17.99 11.28 27.59
N ASN A 18 -17.22 12.00 26.79
CA ASN A 18 -17.08 11.66 25.37
C ASN A 18 -16.39 10.28 25.28
N ALA A 19 -17.16 9.22 25.19
CA ALA A 19 -16.68 7.92 24.79
C ALA A 19 -16.25 8.04 23.31
N GLN A 20 -14.98 8.35 23.05
CA GLN A 20 -14.44 8.32 21.70
C GLN A 20 -14.42 6.87 21.24
N ASP A 21 -15.19 6.57 20.20
CA ASP A 21 -15.14 5.26 19.55
C ASP A 21 -13.70 4.93 19.16
N LYS A 22 -13.27 3.74 19.57
CA LYS A 22 -11.93 3.23 19.25
C LYS A 22 -11.92 2.73 17.81
N ILE A 23 -11.48 3.56 16.88
CA ILE A 23 -11.47 3.30 15.45
C ILE A 23 -10.03 3.29 14.94
N ALA A 24 -9.62 2.20 14.28
CA ALA A 24 -8.38 2.15 13.53
C ALA A 24 -8.58 2.81 12.16
N LYS A 25 -7.57 3.53 11.66
CA LYS A 25 -7.57 4.13 10.33
C LYS A 25 -6.27 3.81 9.61
N ILE A 26 -6.38 3.34 8.38
CA ILE A 26 -5.22 3.05 7.53
C ILE A 26 -5.06 4.12 6.46
N GLU A 27 -3.92 4.78 6.45
CA GLU A 27 -3.58 5.80 5.46
C GLU A 27 -2.28 5.42 4.76
N PHE A 28 -2.35 5.19 3.45
CA PHE A 28 -1.20 4.86 2.62
C PHE A 28 -0.52 6.12 2.09
N GLU A 29 0.81 6.18 2.12
CA GLU A 29 1.59 7.27 1.49
C GLU A 29 1.32 7.31 -0.03
N SER A 30 1.13 6.15 -0.64
CA SER A 30 0.68 6.02 -2.03
C SER A 30 -0.07 4.70 -2.21
N GLN A 31 -1.18 4.74 -2.94
CA GLN A 31 -1.92 3.53 -3.31
C GLN A 31 -1.48 2.96 -4.67
N THR A 32 -0.53 3.62 -5.35
CA THR A 32 0.01 3.14 -6.63
C THR A 32 1.52 3.26 -6.63
N ILE A 33 2.20 2.16 -6.96
CA ILE A 33 3.65 2.14 -7.18
C ILE A 33 3.92 1.88 -8.66
N TYR A 34 4.78 2.73 -9.22
CA TYR A 34 5.24 2.59 -10.59
C TYR A 34 6.63 1.95 -10.62
N TYR A 35 6.75 0.83 -11.32
CA TYR A 35 8.03 0.17 -11.58
C TYR A 35 8.83 0.87 -12.69
N GLY A 36 8.16 1.69 -13.52
CA GLY A 36 8.73 2.18 -14.76
C GLY A 36 8.95 1.05 -15.76
N THR A 37 9.99 1.19 -16.57
CA THR A 37 10.47 0.12 -17.46
C THR A 37 11.65 -0.57 -16.79
N ILE A 38 11.54 -1.86 -16.54
CA ILE A 38 12.55 -2.68 -15.87
C ILE A 38 12.93 -3.88 -16.73
N GLU A 39 14.15 -4.36 -16.56
CA GLU A 39 14.68 -5.53 -17.26
C GLU A 39 14.11 -6.84 -16.69
N LYS A 40 14.00 -7.85 -17.55
CA LYS A 40 13.71 -9.22 -17.14
C LYS A 40 14.71 -9.69 -16.07
N GLY A 41 14.19 -10.25 -14.97
CA GLY A 41 15.02 -10.71 -13.83
C GLY A 41 15.47 -9.61 -12.86
N SER A 42 15.06 -8.35 -13.08
CA SER A 42 15.34 -7.25 -12.13
C SER A 42 14.64 -7.46 -10.78
N ASN A 43 15.05 -6.68 -9.78
CA ASN A 43 14.40 -6.70 -8.47
C ASN A 43 12.93 -6.26 -8.58
N GLY A 44 12.04 -7.22 -8.36
CA GLY A 44 10.59 -7.03 -8.38
C GLY A 44 9.97 -6.63 -7.04
N VAL A 45 10.78 -6.37 -6.00
CA VAL A 45 10.27 -6.00 -4.67
C VAL A 45 9.95 -4.52 -4.61
N ARG A 46 8.77 -4.19 -4.08
CA ARG A 46 8.33 -2.83 -3.73
C ARG A 46 7.60 -2.85 -2.41
N VAL A 47 7.58 -1.70 -1.73
CA VAL A 47 7.00 -1.56 -0.39
C VAL A 47 5.96 -0.44 -0.41
N PHE A 48 4.75 -0.77 0.01
CA PHE A 48 3.70 0.20 0.33
C PHE A 48 3.80 0.56 1.81
N LYS A 49 4.09 1.82 2.10
CA LYS A 49 4.10 2.35 3.46
C LYS A 49 2.74 2.91 3.81
N PHE A 50 2.32 2.69 5.06
CA PHE A 50 1.09 3.23 5.59
C PHE A 50 1.26 3.61 7.06
N LYS A 51 0.34 4.44 7.56
CA LYS A 51 0.27 4.88 8.94
C LYS A 51 -1.10 4.55 9.52
N ASN A 52 -1.15 4.18 10.79
CA ASN A 52 -2.39 4.14 11.54
C ASN A 52 -2.69 5.54 12.08
N THR A 53 -3.61 6.25 11.45
CA THR A 53 -4.04 7.60 11.85
C THR A 53 -5.25 7.58 12.78
N GLY A 54 -5.73 6.39 13.14
CA GLY A 54 -6.81 6.19 14.12
C GLY A 54 -6.33 6.20 15.56
N ASN A 55 -7.25 5.89 16.47
CA ASN A 55 -7.03 5.82 17.91
C ASN A 55 -7.11 4.39 18.48
N ALA A 56 -7.24 3.38 17.63
CA ALA A 56 -7.23 1.97 17.99
C ALA A 56 -6.12 1.20 17.24
N PRO A 57 -5.65 0.05 17.74
CA PRO A 57 -4.70 -0.79 17.05
C PRO A 57 -5.24 -1.25 15.68
N LEU A 58 -4.43 -1.07 14.63
CA LEU A 58 -4.74 -1.48 13.27
C LEU A 58 -4.19 -2.89 13.02
N ILE A 59 -5.06 -3.80 12.59
CA ILE A 59 -4.71 -5.18 12.27
C ILE A 59 -4.97 -5.41 10.78
N VAL A 60 -3.91 -5.69 10.02
CA VAL A 60 -4.03 -6.13 8.63
C VAL A 60 -4.31 -7.63 8.62
N SER A 61 -5.56 -8.00 8.40
CA SER A 61 -6.01 -9.40 8.45
C SER A 61 -5.58 -10.17 7.20
N ASN A 62 -5.70 -9.55 6.02
CA ASN A 62 -5.39 -10.21 4.76
C ASN A 62 -4.78 -9.25 3.73
N VAL A 63 -3.91 -9.80 2.88
CA VAL A 63 -3.39 -9.10 1.69
C VAL A 63 -3.36 -10.10 0.54
N LYS A 64 -4.12 -9.83 -0.51
CA LYS A 64 -4.31 -10.73 -1.65
C LYS A 64 -4.00 -10.00 -2.96
N SER A 65 -3.22 -10.64 -3.84
CA SER A 65 -2.99 -10.16 -5.19
C SER A 65 -4.02 -10.69 -6.18
N SER A 66 -4.27 -9.94 -7.25
CA SER A 66 -5.12 -10.33 -8.38
C SER A 66 -4.56 -11.47 -9.22
N CYS A 67 -3.28 -11.87 -9.02
CA CYS A 67 -2.66 -13.01 -9.71
C CYS A 67 -1.55 -13.65 -8.86
N GLY A 68 -1.20 -14.90 -9.15
CA GLY A 68 -0.07 -15.61 -8.51
C GLY A 68 1.32 -15.08 -8.90
N CYS A 69 1.40 -14.15 -9.87
CA CYS A 69 2.65 -13.51 -10.28
C CYS A 69 3.11 -12.39 -9.34
N THR A 70 2.33 -12.11 -8.29
CA THR A 70 2.61 -11.08 -7.30
C THR A 70 2.37 -11.67 -5.92
N VAL A 71 3.39 -11.70 -5.09
CA VAL A 71 3.33 -12.25 -3.73
C VAL A 71 3.40 -11.09 -2.73
N PRO A 72 2.31 -10.79 -2.03
CA PRO A 72 2.31 -9.79 -0.98
C PRO A 72 2.71 -10.41 0.37
N LYS A 73 3.38 -9.60 1.20
CA LYS A 73 3.72 -9.92 2.58
C LYS A 73 3.18 -8.83 3.50
N LYS A 74 2.32 -9.23 4.44
CA LYS A 74 1.67 -8.31 5.40
C LYS A 74 2.45 -8.22 6.72
N PRO A 75 2.27 -7.14 7.49
CA PRO A 75 2.75 -7.10 8.87
C PRO A 75 2.05 -8.17 9.73
N THR A 76 2.78 -8.76 10.66
CA THR A 76 2.28 -9.81 11.57
C THR A 76 1.78 -9.24 12.88
N ALA A 77 2.32 -8.11 13.32
CA ALA A 77 1.93 -7.43 14.55
C ALA A 77 0.91 -6.31 14.28
N PRO A 78 0.03 -6.01 15.26
CA PRO A 78 -0.85 -4.83 15.19
C PRO A 78 -0.03 -3.54 15.11
N ILE A 79 -0.49 -2.60 14.31
CA ILE A 79 0.12 -1.26 14.17
C ILE A 79 -0.60 -0.32 15.13
N MET A 80 0.11 0.14 16.15
CA MET A 80 -0.45 1.02 17.19
C MET A 80 -0.80 2.41 16.62
N PRO A 81 -1.71 3.17 17.26
CA PRO A 81 -2.05 4.53 16.87
C PRO A 81 -0.82 5.40 16.65
N GLY A 82 -0.77 6.13 15.53
CA GLY A 82 0.35 7.00 15.14
C GLY A 82 1.58 6.28 14.62
N LYS A 83 1.62 4.94 14.62
CA LYS A 83 2.75 4.16 14.09
C LYS A 83 2.54 3.82 12.61
N SER A 84 3.66 3.58 11.92
CA SER A 84 3.68 3.17 10.51
C SER A 84 3.88 1.66 10.37
N GLY A 85 3.39 1.12 9.25
CA GLY A 85 3.59 -0.26 8.85
C GLY A 85 3.90 -0.34 7.36
N GLU A 86 4.26 -1.53 6.90
CA GLU A 86 4.68 -1.78 5.53
C GLU A 86 4.01 -3.04 4.98
N ILE A 87 3.66 -2.99 3.69
CA ILE A 87 3.25 -4.16 2.91
C ILE A 87 4.26 -4.33 1.79
N GLU A 88 5.05 -5.38 1.86
CA GLU A 88 6.00 -5.75 0.80
C GLU A 88 5.26 -6.50 -0.30
N VAL A 89 5.57 -6.18 -1.55
CA VAL A 89 4.99 -6.82 -2.74
C VAL A 89 6.12 -7.21 -3.67
N LYS A 90 6.22 -8.51 -4.00
CA LYS A 90 7.20 -9.03 -4.96
C LYS A 90 6.51 -9.44 -6.24
N TYR A 91 6.84 -8.77 -7.35
CA TYR A 91 6.38 -9.12 -8.69
C TYR A 91 7.38 -10.05 -9.39
N ASP A 92 6.88 -11.05 -10.13
CA ASP A 92 7.71 -11.94 -10.95
C ASP A 92 8.18 -11.25 -12.24
N THR A 93 9.39 -10.70 -12.17
CA THR A 93 10.02 -9.96 -13.27
C THR A 93 10.55 -10.84 -14.41
N ASN A 94 10.44 -12.17 -14.31
CA ASN A 94 10.74 -13.06 -15.43
C ASN A 94 9.67 -12.98 -16.53
N ARG A 95 8.52 -12.39 -16.23
CA ARG A 95 7.41 -12.18 -17.17
C ARG A 95 7.60 -10.87 -17.92
N VAL A 96 7.99 -10.96 -19.18
CA VAL A 96 8.15 -9.81 -20.09
C VAL A 96 6.78 -9.36 -20.58
N ASN A 97 6.16 -8.45 -19.83
CA ASN A 97 4.80 -7.94 -20.08
C ASN A 97 4.58 -6.62 -19.34
N PRO A 98 3.54 -5.84 -19.68
CA PRO A 98 3.09 -4.74 -18.85
C PRO A 98 2.65 -5.22 -17.47
N ILE A 99 3.09 -4.51 -16.43
CA ILE A 99 2.68 -4.74 -15.04
C ILE A 99 1.42 -3.93 -14.77
N ARG A 100 0.31 -4.61 -14.51
CA ARG A 100 -0.96 -3.99 -14.09
C ARG A 100 -1.63 -4.94 -13.12
N LYS A 101 -1.32 -4.81 -11.83
CA LYS A 101 -1.85 -5.70 -10.80
C LYS A 101 -2.46 -4.90 -9.66
N THR A 102 -3.47 -5.48 -9.04
CA THR A 102 -4.14 -4.95 -7.86
C THR A 102 -3.85 -5.85 -6.68
N ILE A 103 -3.54 -5.25 -5.55
CA ILE A 103 -3.37 -5.91 -4.26
C ILE A 103 -4.48 -5.41 -3.35
N THR A 104 -5.32 -6.31 -2.88
CA THR A 104 -6.41 -6.01 -1.96
C THR A 104 -5.92 -6.20 -0.53
N VAL A 105 -5.99 -5.14 0.26
CA VAL A 105 -5.64 -5.12 1.68
C VAL A 105 -6.92 -5.12 2.49
N THR A 106 -7.06 -6.06 3.42
CA THR A 106 -8.20 -6.14 4.35
C THR A 106 -7.71 -5.92 5.77
N SER A 107 -8.39 -5.08 6.52
CA SER A 107 -8.03 -4.71 7.89
C SER A 107 -9.27 -4.42 8.74
N ASN A 108 -9.07 -4.17 10.04
CA ASN A 108 -10.09 -3.69 10.98
C ASN A 108 -10.26 -2.16 10.97
N ALA A 109 -9.72 -1.46 9.96
CA ALA A 109 -9.85 -0.02 9.84
C ALA A 109 -11.28 0.41 9.49
N GLU A 110 -11.59 1.69 9.68
CA GLU A 110 -12.86 2.32 9.26
C GLU A 110 -13.19 2.04 7.79
N THR A 111 -12.17 2.02 6.92
CA THR A 111 -12.26 1.50 5.56
C THR A 111 -11.65 0.08 5.54
N PRO A 112 -12.49 -0.98 5.62
CA PRO A 112 -11.98 -2.34 5.83
C PRO A 112 -11.16 -2.89 4.67
N THR A 113 -11.39 -2.38 3.45
CA THR A 113 -10.73 -2.88 2.25
C THR A 113 -10.15 -1.74 1.43
N VAL A 114 -8.85 -1.82 1.14
CA VAL A 114 -8.12 -0.86 0.31
C VAL A 114 -7.47 -1.59 -0.87
N ALA A 115 -7.61 -1.04 -2.08
CA ALA A 115 -7.00 -1.56 -3.29
C ALA A 115 -5.71 -0.79 -3.62
N LEU A 116 -4.57 -1.47 -3.57
CA LEU A 116 -3.27 -0.96 -4.00
C LEU A 116 -2.99 -1.41 -5.42
N LYS A 117 -2.24 -0.60 -6.18
CA LYS A 117 -1.93 -0.88 -7.59
C LYS A 117 -0.43 -0.85 -7.83
N ILE A 118 0.06 -1.79 -8.64
CA ILE A 118 1.40 -1.74 -9.21
C ILE A 118 1.31 -1.64 -10.72
N LYS A 119 2.13 -0.77 -11.31
CA LYS A 119 2.16 -0.47 -12.74
C LYS A 119 3.59 -0.40 -13.25
N GLY A 120 3.82 -0.77 -14.50
CA GLY A 120 5.13 -0.69 -15.16
C GLY A 120 5.20 -1.59 -16.37
N THR A 121 6.42 -1.86 -16.84
CA THR A 121 6.66 -2.77 -17.95
C THR A 121 7.96 -3.52 -17.73
N VAL A 122 7.93 -4.84 -17.91
CA VAL A 122 9.15 -5.66 -17.97
C VAL A 122 9.53 -5.85 -19.43
N ILE A 123 10.76 -5.49 -19.77
CA ILE A 123 11.32 -5.66 -21.12
C ILE A 123 12.44 -6.71 -21.14
N ASN A 124 12.75 -7.23 -22.32
CA ASN A 124 13.92 -8.06 -22.54
C ASN A 124 14.86 -7.35 -23.51
N SER A 125 15.87 -6.64 -22.99
CA SER A 125 16.81 -5.84 -23.78
C SER A 125 17.67 -6.66 -24.75
N ARG A 126 17.75 -7.98 -24.58
CA ARG A 126 18.52 -8.84 -25.50
C ARG A 126 17.96 -8.92 -26.93
N LYS A 127 16.81 -8.28 -27.20
CA LYS A 127 16.17 -8.30 -28.53
C LYS A 127 16.41 -7.03 -29.36
N SER A 128 17.20 -6.08 -28.87
CA SER A 128 17.41 -4.79 -29.54
C SER A 128 18.73 -4.68 -30.31
N THR A 129 19.50 -5.76 -30.48
CA THR A 129 20.83 -5.68 -31.10
C THR A 129 20.92 -6.34 -32.47
N VAL A 130 19.83 -6.40 -33.23
CA VAL A 130 19.90 -6.87 -34.65
C VAL A 130 18.85 -6.14 -35.49
N ILE A 131 18.96 -4.83 -35.61
CA ILE A 131 18.47 -4.12 -36.82
C ILE A 131 19.40 -2.91 -37.00
N GLY A 132 20.45 -3.12 -37.76
CA GLY A 132 21.31 -2.00 -38.12
C GLY A 132 22.67 -2.47 -38.62
N ASP A 133 22.72 -3.30 -39.62
CA ASP A 133 23.80 -3.28 -40.62
C ASP A 133 23.48 -4.21 -41.82
N LYS A 134 22.62 -3.74 -42.68
CA LYS A 134 22.53 -4.24 -44.07
C LYS A 134 21.94 -3.16 -44.93
N ASP A 135 22.76 -2.16 -45.24
CA ASP A 135 22.62 -1.36 -46.46
C ASP A 135 23.90 -0.52 -46.66
N LYS A 136 25.00 -1.22 -46.94
CA LYS A 136 26.15 -0.63 -47.61
C LYS A 136 26.86 -1.66 -48.43
N SER A 137 26.26 -1.96 -49.56
CA SER A 137 27.01 -2.59 -50.66
C SER A 137 26.05 -2.83 -51.85
N ILE A 138 25.76 -1.81 -52.62
CA ILE A 138 25.43 -1.88 -54.05
C ILE A 138 25.46 -0.46 -54.59
N LEU A 139 26.65 0.05 -54.93
CA LEU A 139 26.88 1.09 -55.90
C LEU A 139 28.40 1.24 -56.11
N GLU A 140 28.94 0.28 -56.87
CA GLU A 140 30.13 0.51 -57.67
C GLU A 140 30.17 -0.52 -58.77
N LYS A 141 29.59 -0.11 -59.92
CA LYS A 141 30.11 -0.36 -61.26
C LYS A 141 29.30 0.42 -62.28
#